data_d618e4c643c3724f7b0c5e391ea48515
#
_entry.id   d618e4c643c3724f7b0c5e391ea48515
#
_cell.length_a   1.000
_cell.length_b   1.000
_cell.length_c   1.000
_cell.angle_alpha   90.00
_cell.angle_beta   90.00
_cell.angle_gamma   90.00
#
_symmetry.space_group_name_H-M   'P 1'
#
loop_
_entity.id
_entity.type
_entity.pdbx_description
1 polymer ?
#
loop_
_entity_poly.entity_id
_entity_poly.type
_entity_poly.pdbx_seq_one_letter_code
_entity_poly.pdbx_strand_id
1 'polypeptide(L)'
;MFGFFAASAIFCLFYCVLINVYTGFKVSGSFIWLILSLIFAFLALVMKEYKLHPKKIALGLIVAINTLTFTAILIFIILQGFIASAAWIKAEPGLDYVIVLGAKVRSDKSLSKSLRYRVEQAMEYLVRY
;
A
#
# COMPACT_ATOMS: atom_id res chain seq x y z
N MET A 1 19.00 -2.89 -11.88
CA MET A 1 17.82 -3.66 -11.43
C MET A 1 18.02 -4.43 -10.12
N PHE A 2 19.15 -5.20 -9.92
CA PHE A 2 19.41 -5.86 -8.64
C PHE A 2 19.28 -4.92 -7.42
N GLY A 3 19.94 -3.76 -7.45
CA GLY A 3 19.86 -2.78 -6.35
C GLY A 3 18.47 -2.26 -6.06
N PHE A 4 17.64 -2.10 -7.10
CA PHE A 4 16.23 -1.68 -6.94
C PHE A 4 15.42 -2.74 -6.19
N PHE A 5 15.48 -4.00 -6.60
CA PHE A 5 14.76 -5.07 -5.93
C PHE A 5 15.26 -5.31 -4.50
N ALA A 6 16.57 -5.23 -4.28
CA ALA A 6 17.14 -5.35 -2.94
C ALA A 6 16.71 -4.21 -2.00
N ALA A 7 16.73 -2.97 -2.48
CA ALA A 7 16.26 -1.82 -1.71
C ALA A 7 14.76 -1.93 -1.40
N SER A 8 13.94 -2.35 -2.38
CA SER A 8 12.50 -2.56 -2.18
C SER A 8 12.21 -3.66 -1.16
N ALA A 9 12.98 -4.76 -1.18
CA ALA A 9 12.85 -5.84 -0.19
C ALA A 9 13.14 -5.35 1.23
N ILE A 10 14.23 -4.60 1.42
CA ILE A 10 14.64 -4.03 2.71
C ILE A 10 13.57 -3.03 3.19
N PHE A 11 13.06 -2.18 2.31
CA PHE A 11 12.04 -1.20 2.65
C PHE A 11 10.74 -1.87 3.11
N CYS A 12 10.26 -2.90 2.38
CA CYS A 12 9.05 -3.64 2.76
C CYS A 12 9.23 -4.36 4.10
N LEU A 13 10.41 -4.93 4.35
CA LEU A 13 10.73 -5.61 5.61
C LEU A 13 10.76 -4.61 6.77
N PHE A 14 11.41 -3.47 6.59
CA PHE A 14 11.47 -2.41 7.58
C PHE A 14 10.06 -1.88 7.91
N TYR A 15 9.24 -1.65 6.89
CA TYR A 15 7.87 -1.20 7.07
C TYR A 15 7.00 -2.25 7.79
N CYS A 16 7.19 -3.53 7.48
CA CYS A 16 6.54 -4.63 8.19
C CYS A 16 6.91 -4.62 9.70
N VAL A 17 8.18 -4.45 10.03
CA VAL A 17 8.65 -4.38 11.41
C VAL A 17 8.04 -3.16 12.12
N LEU A 18 8.07 -1.99 11.48
CA LEU A 18 7.45 -0.77 12.03
C LEU A 18 5.98 -0.97 12.38
N ILE A 19 5.18 -1.50 11.46
CA ILE A 19 3.77 -1.77 11.72
C ILE A 19 3.60 -2.69 12.92
N ASN A 20 4.34 -3.80 12.99
CA ASN A 20 4.21 -4.76 14.07
C ASN A 20 4.63 -4.19 15.43
N VAL A 21 5.65 -3.34 15.47
CA VAL A 21 6.07 -2.64 16.70
C VAL A 21 4.99 -1.67 17.18
N TYR A 22 4.40 -0.88 16.27
CA TYR A 22 3.37 0.10 16.65
C TYR A 22 2.02 -0.52 16.99
N THR A 23 1.66 -1.64 16.38
CA THR A 23 0.31 -2.23 16.50
C THR A 23 0.26 -3.51 17.34
N GLY A 24 1.40 -4.02 17.81
CA GLY A 24 1.48 -5.17 18.68
C GLY A 24 1.00 -6.48 18.05
N PHE A 25 1.41 -6.78 16.83
CA PHE A 25 1.08 -8.02 16.07
C PHE A 25 -0.42 -8.31 15.84
N LYS A 26 -1.30 -7.36 16.12
CA LYS A 26 -2.77 -7.52 16.02
C LYS A 26 -3.36 -7.14 14.66
N VAL A 27 -2.55 -6.64 13.73
CA VAL A 27 -3.03 -6.18 12.42
C VAL A 27 -2.85 -7.28 11.38
N SER A 28 -3.97 -7.80 10.88
CA SER A 28 -3.99 -8.86 9.85
C SER A 28 -3.33 -8.48 8.52
N GLY A 29 -3.05 -7.19 8.29
CA GLY A 29 -2.46 -6.69 7.03
C GLY A 29 -0.92 -6.69 7.00
N SER A 30 -0.23 -6.89 8.13
CA SER A 30 1.24 -6.82 8.18
C SER A 30 1.92 -7.94 7.38
N PHE A 31 1.28 -9.10 7.25
CA PHE A 31 1.79 -10.23 6.46
C PHE A 31 1.97 -9.90 4.97
N ILE A 32 1.17 -8.99 4.42
CA ILE A 32 1.30 -8.57 3.01
C ILE A 32 2.68 -7.97 2.75
N TRP A 33 3.18 -7.14 3.66
CA TRP A 33 4.50 -6.52 3.55
C TRP A 33 5.63 -7.54 3.66
N LEU A 34 5.45 -8.58 4.49
CA LEU A 34 6.41 -9.67 4.61
C LEU A 34 6.46 -10.49 3.31
N ILE A 35 5.30 -10.87 2.76
CA ILE A 35 5.23 -11.59 1.48
C ILE A 35 5.86 -10.76 0.37
N LEU A 36 5.55 -9.47 0.29
CA LEU A 36 6.10 -8.57 -0.72
C LEU A 36 7.62 -8.45 -0.60
N SER A 37 8.15 -8.37 0.64
CA SER A 37 9.59 -8.39 0.90
C SER A 37 10.25 -9.67 0.40
N LEU A 38 9.64 -10.84 0.65
CA LEU A 38 10.16 -12.12 0.17
C LEU A 38 10.14 -12.20 -1.37
N ILE A 39 9.10 -11.71 -2.03
CA ILE A 39 9.03 -11.65 -3.49
C ILE A 39 10.16 -10.78 -4.04
N PHE A 40 10.35 -9.58 -3.51
CA PHE A 40 11.42 -8.69 -3.97
C PHE A 40 12.81 -9.24 -3.67
N ALA A 41 13.01 -9.91 -2.54
CA ALA A 41 14.27 -10.58 -2.23
C ALA A 41 14.56 -11.71 -3.22
N PHE A 42 13.56 -12.52 -3.56
CA PHE A 42 13.68 -13.57 -4.58
C PHE A 42 14.04 -12.99 -5.96
N LEU A 43 13.34 -11.93 -6.39
CA LEU A 43 13.66 -11.24 -7.65
C LEU A 43 15.07 -10.66 -7.65
N ALA A 44 15.52 -10.11 -6.52
CA ALA A 44 16.90 -9.63 -6.38
C ALA A 44 17.92 -10.76 -6.56
N LEU A 45 17.67 -11.94 -5.97
CA LEU A 45 18.55 -13.11 -6.15
C LEU A 45 18.60 -13.56 -7.61
N VAL A 46 17.47 -13.64 -8.28
CA VAL A 46 17.40 -13.99 -9.72
C VAL A 46 18.22 -13.00 -10.56
N MET A 47 18.09 -11.70 -10.28
CA MET A 47 18.86 -10.68 -11.00
C MET A 47 20.37 -10.74 -10.69
N LYS A 48 20.75 -11.11 -9.46
CA LYS A 48 22.13 -11.34 -9.08
C LYS A 48 22.72 -12.54 -9.83
N GLU A 49 22.03 -13.67 -9.84
CA GLU A 49 22.45 -14.87 -10.57
C GLU A 49 22.58 -14.62 -12.06
N TYR A 50 21.67 -13.90 -12.67
CA TYR A 50 21.76 -13.50 -14.07
C TYR A 50 23.01 -12.66 -14.36
N LYS A 51 23.36 -11.72 -13.45
CA LYS A 51 24.57 -10.91 -13.61
C LYS A 51 25.85 -11.74 -13.52
N LEU A 52 25.89 -12.77 -12.68
CA LEU A 52 27.04 -13.64 -12.48
C LEU A 52 27.14 -14.74 -13.55
N HIS A 53 26.01 -15.27 -13.98
CA HIS A 53 25.91 -16.40 -14.89
C HIS A 53 24.86 -16.18 -15.99
N PRO A 54 25.11 -15.26 -16.95
CA PRO A 54 24.09 -14.87 -17.96
C PRO A 54 23.65 -16.02 -18.86
N LYS A 55 24.43 -17.10 -18.96
CA LYS A 55 24.09 -18.29 -19.76
C LYS A 55 23.10 -19.24 -19.08
N LYS A 56 22.91 -19.13 -17.75
CA LYS A 56 22.01 -20.02 -17.00
C LYS A 56 20.56 -19.59 -17.02
N ILE A 57 20.30 -18.32 -17.18
CA ILE A 57 18.95 -17.75 -17.12
C ILE A 57 18.61 -17.19 -18.51
N ALA A 58 17.45 -17.58 -19.05
CA ALA A 58 17.00 -17.10 -20.34
C ALA A 58 16.77 -15.58 -20.31
N LEU A 59 17.32 -14.85 -21.29
CA LEU A 59 17.14 -13.41 -21.44
C LEU A 59 15.65 -13.02 -21.44
N GLY A 60 14.80 -13.84 -22.10
CA GLY A 60 13.36 -13.63 -22.15
C GLY A 60 12.71 -13.56 -20.77
N LEU A 61 13.15 -14.38 -19.81
CA LEU A 61 12.65 -14.36 -18.44
C LEU A 61 12.98 -13.04 -17.74
N ILE A 62 14.19 -12.54 -17.93
CA ILE A 62 14.61 -11.25 -17.34
C ILE A 62 13.83 -10.08 -17.93
N VAL A 63 13.62 -10.10 -19.24
CA VAL A 63 12.80 -9.08 -19.92
C VAL A 63 11.37 -9.14 -19.41
N ALA A 64 10.76 -10.33 -19.33
CA ALA A 64 9.41 -10.50 -18.82
C ALA A 64 9.24 -9.97 -17.38
N ILE A 65 10.17 -10.32 -16.47
CA ILE A 65 10.14 -9.83 -15.07
C ILE A 65 10.22 -8.30 -15.03
N ASN A 66 11.14 -7.71 -15.79
CA ASN A 66 11.29 -6.25 -15.80
C ASN A 66 10.05 -5.56 -16.36
N THR A 67 9.51 -6.05 -17.48
CA THR A 67 8.30 -5.49 -18.09
C THR A 67 7.11 -5.58 -17.14
N LEU A 68 6.90 -6.75 -16.51
CA LEU A 68 5.82 -6.93 -15.54
C LEU A 68 5.96 -5.98 -14.34
N THR A 69 7.17 -5.84 -13.82
CA THR A 69 7.46 -4.93 -12.69
C THR A 69 7.16 -3.47 -13.06
N PHE A 70 7.63 -3.02 -14.23
CA PHE A 70 7.37 -1.66 -14.71
C PHE A 70 5.88 -1.40 -14.92
N THR A 71 5.18 -2.35 -15.52
CA THR A 71 3.73 -2.24 -15.74
C THR A 71 2.98 -2.16 -14.41
N ALA A 72 3.33 -2.99 -13.44
CA ALA A 72 2.72 -2.96 -12.10
C ALA A 72 2.95 -1.63 -11.39
N ILE A 73 4.17 -1.08 -11.45
CA ILE A 73 4.49 0.24 -10.87
C ILE A 73 3.69 1.34 -11.58
N LEU A 74 3.59 1.32 -12.90
CA LEU A 74 2.84 2.32 -13.66
C LEU A 74 1.35 2.31 -13.26
N ILE A 75 0.73 1.13 -13.23
CA ILE A 75 -0.66 0.97 -12.79
C ILE A 75 -0.83 1.51 -11.36
N PHE A 76 0.09 1.17 -10.46
CA PHE A 76 0.04 1.63 -9.08
C PHE A 76 0.10 3.15 -8.98
N ILE A 77 1.01 3.81 -9.72
CA ILE A 77 1.12 5.28 -9.75
C ILE A 77 -0.16 5.92 -10.26
N ILE A 78 -0.74 5.37 -11.34
CA ILE A 78 -2.00 5.88 -11.91
C ILE A 78 -3.13 5.77 -10.88
N LEU A 79 -3.28 4.61 -10.22
CA LEU A 79 -4.31 4.40 -9.19
C LEU A 79 -4.11 5.35 -8.00
N GLN A 80 -2.88 5.54 -7.54
CA GLN A 80 -2.57 6.50 -6.47
C GLN A 80 -2.90 7.94 -6.89
N GLY A 81 -2.65 8.29 -8.14
CA GLY A 81 -3.03 9.59 -8.70
C GLY A 81 -4.56 9.81 -8.66
N PHE A 82 -5.35 8.82 -9.04
CA PHE A 82 -6.82 8.89 -8.93
C PHE A 82 -7.30 9.01 -7.48
N ILE A 83 -6.74 8.23 -6.57
CA ILE A 83 -7.08 8.30 -5.13
C ILE A 83 -6.73 9.68 -4.57
N ALA A 84 -5.54 10.19 -4.88
CA ALA A 84 -5.09 11.50 -4.43
C ALA A 84 -5.98 12.62 -5.00
N SER A 85 -6.34 12.56 -6.28
CA SER A 85 -7.23 13.56 -6.89
C SER A 85 -8.61 13.57 -6.24
N ALA A 86 -9.16 12.39 -5.92
CA ALA A 86 -10.46 12.28 -5.23
C ALA A 86 -10.43 12.89 -3.81
N ALA A 87 -9.28 12.86 -3.12
CA ALA A 87 -9.15 13.46 -1.79
C ALA A 87 -9.24 15.00 -1.79
N TRP A 88 -9.08 15.66 -2.95
CA TRP A 88 -9.17 17.12 -3.09
C TRP A 88 -10.57 17.59 -3.52
N ILE A 89 -11.49 16.67 -3.79
CA ILE A 89 -12.87 17.02 -4.16
C ILE A 89 -13.56 17.55 -2.90
N LYS A 90 -14.01 18.79 -2.98
CA LYS A 90 -14.84 19.39 -1.91
C LYS A 90 -16.25 18.83 -1.96
N ALA A 91 -16.85 18.64 -0.79
CA ALA A 91 -18.25 18.25 -0.70
C ALA A 91 -19.14 19.34 -1.32
N GLU A 92 -20.17 18.94 -2.08
CA GLU A 92 -21.16 19.84 -2.61
C GLU A 92 -22.05 20.36 -1.47
N PRO A 93 -22.36 21.67 -1.46
CA PRO A 93 -23.26 22.24 -0.45
C PRO A 93 -24.73 21.82 -0.69
N GLY A 94 -25.51 21.74 0.38
CA GLY A 94 -26.96 21.54 0.29
C GLY A 94 -27.40 20.11 -0.05
N LEU A 95 -26.64 19.10 0.35
CA LEU A 95 -27.07 17.70 0.24
C LEU A 95 -28.13 17.37 1.30
N ASP A 96 -29.18 16.66 0.90
CA ASP A 96 -30.29 16.27 1.78
C ASP A 96 -29.87 15.21 2.82
N TYR A 97 -28.85 14.41 2.51
CA TYR A 97 -28.40 13.31 3.36
C TYR A 97 -26.88 13.21 3.41
N VAL A 98 -26.34 12.92 4.60
CA VAL A 98 -24.92 12.60 4.82
C VAL A 98 -24.83 11.18 5.33
N ILE A 99 -24.20 10.28 4.55
CA ILE A 99 -24.00 8.89 4.93
C ILE A 99 -22.59 8.70 5.43
N VAL A 100 -22.44 8.37 6.72
CA VAL A 100 -21.15 8.04 7.33
C VAL A 100 -20.89 6.54 7.20
N LEU A 101 -19.90 6.16 6.38
CA LEU A 101 -19.49 4.77 6.26
C LEU A 101 -18.85 4.28 7.57
N GLY A 102 -19.36 3.15 8.08
CA GLY A 102 -18.85 2.53 9.29
C GLY A 102 -17.38 2.12 9.19
N ALA A 103 -16.74 2.02 10.34
CA ALA A 103 -15.39 1.48 10.47
C ALA A 103 -15.34 0.55 11.69
N LYS A 104 -14.29 -0.27 11.79
CA LYS A 104 -14.12 -1.22 12.91
C LYS A 104 -14.15 -0.48 14.25
N VAL A 105 -15.01 -0.90 15.15
CA VAL A 105 -15.03 -0.46 16.56
C VAL A 105 -13.98 -1.29 17.32
N ARG A 106 -13.29 -0.68 18.28
CA ARG A 106 -12.34 -1.37 19.15
C ARG A 106 -13.05 -2.33 20.11
N SER A 107 -12.31 -3.28 20.65
CA SER A 107 -12.82 -4.25 21.64
C SER A 107 -13.33 -3.60 22.93
N ASP A 108 -12.83 -2.41 23.25
CA ASP A 108 -13.28 -1.56 24.36
C ASP A 108 -14.53 -0.72 24.04
N LYS A 109 -15.20 -0.98 22.93
CA LYS A 109 -16.35 -0.22 22.40
C LYS A 109 -16.04 1.24 22.07
N SER A 110 -14.78 1.68 22.11
CA SER A 110 -14.40 3.02 21.67
C SER A 110 -14.38 3.12 20.15
N LEU A 111 -14.67 4.30 19.63
CA LEU A 111 -14.61 4.59 18.20
C LEU A 111 -13.15 4.47 17.72
N SER A 112 -12.93 3.78 16.60
CA SER A 112 -11.62 3.82 15.96
C SER A 112 -11.31 5.24 15.49
N LYS A 113 -10.02 5.61 15.42
CA LYS A 113 -9.60 6.93 14.92
C LYS A 113 -10.24 7.25 13.55
N SER A 114 -10.31 6.25 12.66
CA SER A 114 -10.91 6.41 11.34
C SER A 114 -12.42 6.71 11.40
N LEU A 115 -13.16 6.07 12.30
CA LEU A 115 -14.59 6.33 12.46
C LEU A 115 -14.83 7.72 13.08
N ARG A 116 -14.03 8.07 14.06
CA ARG A 116 -14.09 9.38 14.71
C ARG A 116 -13.89 10.52 13.71
N TYR A 117 -12.83 10.47 12.88
CA TYR A 117 -12.61 11.49 11.85
C TYR A 117 -13.74 11.59 10.83
N ARG A 118 -14.34 10.46 10.44
CA ARG A 118 -15.49 10.48 9.52
C ARG A 118 -16.71 11.16 10.13
N VAL A 119 -16.98 10.86 11.39
CA VAL A 119 -18.10 11.49 12.13
C VAL A 119 -17.83 12.98 12.33
N GLU A 120 -16.63 13.38 12.73
CA GLU A 120 -16.24 14.78 12.89
C GLU A 120 -16.39 15.56 11.57
N GLN A 121 -15.97 15.00 10.45
CA GLN A 121 -16.14 15.62 9.13
C GLN A 121 -17.62 15.73 8.70
N ALA A 122 -18.42 14.71 9.00
CA ALA A 122 -19.84 14.76 8.73
C ALA A 122 -20.55 15.83 9.58
N MET A 123 -20.20 15.96 10.84
CA MET A 123 -20.72 17.00 11.73
C MET A 123 -20.28 18.40 11.28
N GLU A 124 -19.03 18.58 10.88
CA GLU A 124 -18.54 19.85 10.33
C GLU A 124 -19.30 20.25 9.07
N TYR A 125 -19.59 19.30 8.18
CA TYR A 125 -20.41 19.54 7.00
C TYR A 125 -21.82 20.02 7.37
N LEU A 126 -22.51 19.33 8.28
CA LEU A 126 -23.87 19.66 8.73
C LEU A 126 -23.97 21.02 9.46
N VAL A 127 -22.88 21.47 10.07
CA VAL A 127 -22.83 22.79 10.73
C VAL A 127 -22.56 23.91 9.72
N ARG A 128 -21.85 23.59 8.64
CA ARG A 128 -21.42 24.58 7.66
C ARG A 128 -22.48 24.84 6.57
N TYR A 129 -23.28 23.84 6.26
CA TYR A 129 -24.28 23.87 5.18
C TYR A 129 -25.65 23.44 5.68
#